data_b46bf5c3f0310219bcaeeac3b6240b4e
#
_entry.id   b46bf5c3f0310219bcaeeac3b6240b4e
#
_cell.length_a   1.000
_cell.length_b   1.000
_cell.length_c   1.000
_cell.angle_alpha   90.00
_cell.angle_beta   90.00
_cell.angle_gamma   90.00
#
_symmetry.space_group_name_H-M   'P 1'
#
loop_
_entity.id
_entity.type
_entity.pdbx_description
1 polymer ?
#
loop_
_entity_poly.entity_id
_entity_poly.type
_entity_poly.pdbx_seq_one_letter_code
_entity_poly.pdbx_strand_id
1 'polypeptide(L)'
;FDRASDFANRLVGERGPPSLLLFDDPAVIAGQGTVGVEVTEQSPKPADYVFIPCGGGGLLSGMAVFLKHTWPDVKVIGVEPADAACALAARRAGERVTLSDVGLFADGCAVARVGQETHRVIEQYVDDIITATTDEMCAAVKDIFDDTRAIAEPAGALAIAGMKTYLSEHKVTGASVVAVLS
;
A
#
# COMPACT_ATOMS: atom_id res chain seq x y z
N PHE A 1 4.12 11.03 11.53
CA PHE A 1 4.12 9.60 11.89
C PHE A 1 5.45 9.20 12.57
N ASP A 2 6.59 9.35 11.90
CA ASP A 2 7.89 8.83 12.36
C ASP A 2 8.33 9.36 13.73
N ARG A 3 8.15 10.67 14.00
CA ARG A 3 8.46 11.26 15.30
C ARG A 3 7.59 10.72 16.46
N ALA A 4 6.33 10.39 16.18
CA ALA A 4 5.43 9.78 17.16
C ALA A 4 5.82 8.32 17.42
N SER A 5 6.21 7.60 16.39
CA SER A 5 6.72 6.23 16.49
C SER A 5 8.01 6.16 17.30
N ASP A 6 8.97 7.05 17.05
CA ASP A 6 10.23 7.15 17.82
C ASP A 6 9.96 7.46 19.29
N PHE A 7 9.01 8.36 19.57
CA PHE A 7 8.62 8.67 20.94
C PHE A 7 7.97 7.48 21.64
N ALA A 8 7.07 6.77 20.95
CA ALA A 8 6.42 5.57 21.48
C ALA A 8 7.45 4.46 21.78
N ASN A 9 8.37 4.19 20.85
CA ASN A 9 9.43 3.20 21.04
C ASN A 9 10.34 3.52 22.23
N ARG A 10 10.66 4.79 22.46
CA ARG A 10 11.41 5.24 23.63
C ARG A 10 10.64 4.99 24.92
N LEU A 11 9.33 5.31 24.96
CA LEU A 11 8.50 5.06 26.15
C LEU A 11 8.38 3.56 26.46
N VAL A 12 8.29 2.72 25.43
CA VAL A 12 8.29 1.26 25.59
C VAL A 12 9.60 0.77 26.23
N GLY A 13 10.75 1.26 25.75
CA GLY A 13 12.05 0.94 26.34
C GLY A 13 12.18 1.34 27.80
N GLU A 14 11.53 2.45 28.22
CA GLU A 14 11.55 2.96 29.57
C GLU A 14 10.54 2.26 30.50
N ARG A 15 9.38 1.82 30.01
CA ARG A 15 8.22 1.39 30.81
C ARG A 15 7.85 -0.09 30.67
N GLY A 16 8.43 -0.81 29.69
CA GLY A 16 8.30 -2.25 29.56
C GLY A 16 7.00 -2.85 29.00
N PRO A 17 5.98 -2.11 28.51
CA PRO A 17 4.87 -2.77 27.82
C PRO A 17 5.32 -3.25 26.43
N PRO A 18 4.67 -4.29 25.85
CA PRO A 18 5.01 -4.74 24.51
C PRO A 18 4.76 -3.60 23.51
N SER A 19 5.74 -3.33 22.66
CA SER A 19 5.60 -2.44 21.52
C SER A 19 4.92 -3.20 20.39
N LEU A 20 3.75 -2.73 19.96
CA LEU A 20 3.15 -3.19 18.73
C LEU A 20 3.65 -2.28 17.60
N LEU A 21 4.43 -2.82 16.68
CA LEU A 21 4.84 -2.10 15.48
C LEU A 21 3.65 -1.95 14.55
N LEU A 22 3.20 -0.74 14.29
CA LEU A 22 1.93 -0.42 13.63
C LEU A 22 1.72 -1.10 12.26
N PHE A 23 2.77 -1.40 11.54
CA PHE A 23 2.71 -2.07 10.22
C PHE A 23 3.80 -3.13 10.01
N ASP A 24 4.81 -3.21 10.89
CA ASP A 24 6.01 -4.05 10.69
C ASP A 24 6.04 -5.28 11.62
N ASP A 25 4.95 -5.53 12.35
CA ASP A 25 4.76 -6.73 13.15
C ASP A 25 4.15 -7.85 12.29
N PRO A 26 4.70 -9.08 12.31
CA PRO A 26 4.15 -10.21 11.54
C PRO A 26 2.68 -10.50 11.81
N ALA A 27 2.19 -10.31 13.05
CA ALA A 27 0.77 -10.50 13.37
C ALA A 27 -0.10 -9.40 12.77
N VAL A 28 0.39 -8.15 12.73
CA VAL A 28 -0.30 -7.04 12.05
C VAL A 28 -0.35 -7.28 10.55
N ILE A 29 0.77 -7.67 9.93
CA ILE A 29 0.84 -8.02 8.50
C ILE A 29 -0.15 -9.14 8.18
N ALA A 30 -0.18 -10.20 8.98
CA ALA A 30 -1.13 -11.31 8.81
C ALA A 30 -2.60 -10.84 8.93
N GLY A 31 -2.89 -9.95 9.91
CA GLY A 31 -4.21 -9.33 10.06
C GLY A 31 -4.63 -8.53 8.82
N GLN A 32 -3.71 -7.79 8.20
CA GLN A 32 -3.99 -7.07 6.95
C GLN A 32 -4.26 -8.00 5.76
N GLY A 33 -3.77 -9.23 5.80
CA GLY A 33 -4.07 -10.27 4.81
C GLY A 33 -5.56 -10.65 4.73
N THR A 34 -6.35 -10.39 5.79
CA THR A 34 -7.80 -10.66 5.79
C THR A 34 -8.55 -9.87 4.73
N VAL A 35 -8.08 -8.69 4.34
CA VAL A 35 -8.63 -7.93 3.20
C VAL A 35 -8.49 -8.76 1.91
N GLY A 36 -7.35 -9.42 1.73
CA GLY A 36 -7.14 -10.34 0.59
C GLY A 36 -8.11 -11.53 0.62
N VAL A 37 -8.40 -12.09 1.80
CA VAL A 37 -9.39 -13.15 1.98
C VAL A 37 -10.75 -12.68 1.45
N GLU A 38 -11.23 -11.54 1.94
CA GLU A 38 -12.55 -11.00 1.54
C GLU A 38 -12.60 -10.66 0.05
N VAL A 39 -11.53 -10.11 -0.52
CA VAL A 39 -11.43 -9.86 -1.96
C VAL A 39 -11.60 -11.16 -2.75
N THR A 40 -10.94 -12.25 -2.34
CA THR A 40 -11.03 -13.52 -3.05
C THR A 40 -12.38 -14.21 -2.89
N GLU A 41 -13.02 -14.10 -1.73
CA GLU A 41 -14.35 -14.64 -1.47
C GLU A 41 -15.47 -13.89 -2.21
N GLN A 42 -15.33 -12.58 -2.36
CA GLN A 42 -16.34 -11.74 -3.02
C GLN A 42 -16.14 -11.65 -4.54
N SER A 43 -14.99 -12.04 -5.05
CA SER A 43 -14.70 -12.00 -6.48
C SER A 43 -15.19 -13.26 -7.20
N PRO A 44 -15.95 -13.15 -8.29
CA PRO A 44 -16.49 -14.32 -9.01
C PRO A 44 -15.41 -15.12 -9.73
N LYS A 45 -14.23 -14.53 -9.93
CA LYS A 45 -13.05 -15.13 -10.58
C LYS A 45 -11.79 -14.42 -10.10
N PRO A 46 -10.59 -15.04 -10.26
CA PRO A 46 -9.32 -14.35 -10.01
C PRO A 46 -9.19 -13.04 -10.77
N ALA A 47 -8.60 -12.03 -10.12
CA ALA A 47 -8.23 -10.79 -10.77
C ALA A 47 -6.88 -10.95 -11.50
N ASP A 48 -6.73 -10.21 -12.61
CA ASP A 48 -5.44 -10.12 -13.31
C ASP A 48 -4.49 -9.15 -12.59
N TYR A 49 -5.05 -8.07 -12.01
CA TYR A 49 -4.31 -7.03 -11.27
C TYR A 49 -5.02 -6.66 -9.99
N VAL A 50 -4.23 -6.46 -8.92
CA VAL A 50 -4.70 -5.88 -7.65
C VAL A 50 -3.80 -4.72 -7.27
N PHE A 51 -4.37 -3.51 -7.15
CA PHE A 51 -3.68 -2.28 -6.76
C PHE A 51 -3.94 -2.00 -5.28
N ILE A 52 -2.88 -1.80 -4.51
CA ILE A 52 -2.95 -1.68 -3.05
C ILE A 52 -2.16 -0.44 -2.61
N PRO A 53 -2.74 0.47 -1.80
CA PRO A 53 -2.01 1.63 -1.30
C PRO A 53 -0.90 1.20 -0.35
N CYS A 54 0.22 1.90 -0.41
CA CYS A 54 1.40 1.58 0.38
C CYS A 54 1.95 2.82 1.10
N GLY A 55 1.99 2.77 2.41
CA GLY A 55 2.78 3.64 3.27
C GLY A 55 3.91 2.82 3.92
N GLY A 56 3.75 2.36 5.16
CA GLY A 56 4.72 1.47 5.82
C GLY A 56 4.77 0.04 5.28
N GLY A 57 3.84 -0.34 4.42
CA GLY A 57 3.82 -1.62 3.70
C GLY A 57 3.00 -2.74 4.33
N GLY A 58 2.35 -2.53 5.49
CA GLY A 58 1.62 -3.58 6.21
C GLY A 58 0.47 -4.19 5.40
N LEU A 59 -0.43 -3.36 4.87
CA LEU A 59 -1.56 -3.79 4.06
C LEU A 59 -1.09 -4.48 2.76
N LEU A 60 -0.16 -3.82 2.05
CA LEU A 60 0.41 -4.37 0.81
C LEU A 60 1.04 -5.74 1.04
N SER A 61 1.84 -5.89 2.10
CA SER A 61 2.50 -7.15 2.44
C SER A 61 1.51 -8.25 2.78
N GLY A 62 0.54 -7.98 3.67
CA GLY A 62 -0.44 -8.96 4.10
C GLY A 62 -1.30 -9.47 2.95
N MET A 63 -1.81 -8.56 2.14
CA MET A 63 -2.60 -8.91 0.96
C MET A 63 -1.76 -9.65 -0.09
N ALA A 64 -0.53 -9.20 -0.37
CA ALA A 64 0.32 -9.80 -1.39
C ALA A 64 0.61 -11.29 -1.09
N VAL A 65 0.97 -11.63 0.14
CA VAL A 65 1.20 -13.02 0.55
C VAL A 65 -0.03 -13.88 0.30
N PHE A 66 -1.20 -13.43 0.77
CA PHE A 66 -2.44 -14.19 0.62
C PHE A 66 -2.87 -14.33 -0.84
N LEU A 67 -2.86 -13.21 -1.58
CA LEU A 67 -3.26 -13.19 -3.00
C LEU A 67 -2.36 -14.07 -3.86
N LYS A 68 -1.05 -14.00 -3.70
CA LYS A 68 -0.10 -14.84 -4.44
C LYS A 68 -0.24 -16.32 -4.13
N HIS A 69 -0.67 -16.67 -2.91
CA HIS A 69 -0.97 -18.06 -2.56
C HIS A 69 -2.28 -18.55 -3.19
N THR A 70 -3.30 -17.70 -3.24
CA THR A 70 -4.65 -18.06 -3.70
C THR A 70 -4.83 -17.89 -5.21
N TRP A 71 -4.25 -16.83 -5.77
CA TRP A 71 -4.23 -16.50 -7.21
C TRP A 71 -2.79 -16.34 -7.69
N PRO A 72 -2.05 -17.43 -7.99
CA PRO A 72 -0.61 -17.37 -8.28
C PRO A 72 -0.23 -16.44 -9.44
N ASP A 73 -1.11 -16.28 -10.42
CA ASP A 73 -0.86 -15.47 -11.62
C ASP A 73 -1.22 -14.00 -11.46
N VAL A 74 -1.88 -13.60 -10.35
CA VAL A 74 -2.28 -12.21 -10.11
C VAL A 74 -1.07 -11.28 -10.05
N LYS A 75 -1.19 -10.11 -10.66
CA LYS A 75 -0.20 -9.03 -10.50
C LYS A 75 -0.58 -8.14 -9.33
N VAL A 76 0.23 -8.14 -8.30
CA VAL A 76 0.08 -7.28 -7.12
C VAL A 76 0.93 -6.04 -7.29
N ILE A 77 0.28 -4.88 -7.35
CA ILE A 77 0.91 -3.59 -7.60
C ILE A 77 0.75 -2.70 -6.35
N GLY A 78 1.86 -2.33 -5.74
CA GLY A 78 1.88 -1.31 -4.68
C GLY A 78 1.77 0.09 -5.26
N VAL A 79 1.01 0.97 -4.64
CA VAL A 79 0.88 2.37 -5.05
C VAL A 79 1.30 3.28 -3.90
N GLU A 80 2.28 4.14 -4.13
CA GLU A 80 2.77 5.13 -3.17
C GLU A 80 2.49 6.56 -3.64
N PRO A 81 2.34 7.54 -2.72
CA PRO A 81 2.38 8.95 -3.12
C PRO A 81 3.75 9.28 -3.70
N ALA A 82 3.80 10.06 -4.77
CA ALA A 82 5.06 10.42 -5.44
C ALA A 82 6.06 11.14 -4.52
N ASP A 83 5.55 11.83 -3.50
CA ASP A 83 6.32 12.59 -2.50
C ASP A 83 6.51 11.82 -1.17
N ALA A 84 6.13 10.53 -1.12
CA ALA A 84 6.30 9.65 0.04
C ALA A 84 6.61 8.19 -0.38
N ALA A 85 7.37 7.99 -1.47
CA ALA A 85 7.61 6.70 -2.10
C ALA A 85 8.79 5.94 -1.46
N CYS A 86 8.66 5.56 -0.18
CA CYS A 86 9.75 4.93 0.57
C CYS A 86 10.01 3.46 0.20
N ALA A 87 8.99 2.70 -0.17
CA ALA A 87 9.15 1.31 -0.60
C ALA A 87 9.76 1.22 -2.01
N LEU A 88 9.34 2.10 -2.93
CA LEU A 88 9.96 2.20 -4.26
C LEU A 88 11.43 2.62 -4.17
N ALA A 89 11.74 3.59 -3.29
CA ALA A 89 13.12 4.02 -3.05
C ALA A 89 13.97 2.86 -2.48
N ALA A 90 13.44 2.09 -1.54
CA ALA A 90 14.09 0.92 -0.98
C ALA A 90 14.33 -0.17 -2.04
N ARG A 91 13.33 -0.47 -2.87
CA ARG A 91 13.46 -1.43 -3.99
C ARG A 91 14.56 -1.02 -4.96
N ARG A 92 14.63 0.27 -5.34
CA ARG A 92 15.67 0.78 -6.24
C ARG A 92 17.07 0.75 -5.64
N ALA A 93 17.19 0.95 -4.33
CA ALA A 93 18.46 0.90 -3.62
C ALA A 93 18.92 -0.53 -3.29
N GLY A 94 18.00 -1.51 -3.30
CA GLY A 94 18.26 -2.87 -2.81
C GLY A 94 18.35 -2.97 -1.29
N GLU A 95 18.04 -1.89 -0.58
CA GLU A 95 18.02 -1.81 0.88
C GLU A 95 17.01 -0.76 1.37
N ARG A 96 16.64 -0.84 2.64
CA ARG A 96 15.74 0.15 3.24
C ARG A 96 16.39 1.51 3.35
N VAL A 97 15.77 2.51 2.73
CA VAL A 97 16.19 3.91 2.81
C VAL A 97 15.22 4.75 3.62
N THR A 98 15.69 5.85 4.20
CA THR A 98 14.85 6.84 4.87
C THR A 98 14.79 8.08 3.98
N LEU A 99 13.59 8.48 3.59
CA LEU A 99 13.38 9.71 2.84
C LEU A 99 13.70 10.92 3.71
N SER A 100 14.35 11.94 3.14
CA SER A 100 14.64 13.21 3.84
C SER A 100 13.38 14.03 4.08
N ASP A 101 12.44 13.97 3.14
CA ASP A 101 11.20 14.70 3.16
C ASP A 101 10.06 13.78 2.77
N VAL A 102 8.88 14.03 3.33
CA VAL A 102 7.66 13.25 3.10
C VAL A 102 6.49 14.20 2.90
N GLY A 103 5.79 14.06 1.77
CA GLY A 103 4.55 14.78 1.50
C GLY A 103 3.44 14.36 2.46
N LEU A 104 2.58 15.32 2.82
CA LEU A 104 1.52 15.10 3.80
C LEU A 104 0.10 15.13 3.20
N PHE A 105 -0.01 15.21 1.88
CA PHE A 105 -1.34 15.24 1.25
C PHE A 105 -2.09 13.92 1.44
N ALA A 106 -1.42 12.79 1.23
CA ALA A 106 -1.92 11.45 1.54
C ALA A 106 -1.36 11.02 2.90
N ASP A 107 -1.81 11.64 3.98
CA ASP A 107 -1.24 11.50 5.33
C ASP A 107 -1.27 10.06 5.86
N GLY A 108 -2.29 9.27 5.50
CA GLY A 108 -2.36 7.83 5.80
C GLY A 108 -1.24 6.99 5.19
N CYS A 109 -0.57 7.50 4.14
CA CYS A 109 0.59 6.88 3.49
C CYS A 109 1.90 7.65 3.68
N ALA A 110 1.91 8.72 4.48
CA ALA A 110 3.06 9.61 4.69
C ALA A 110 4.09 8.98 5.65
N VAL A 111 4.88 8.04 5.14
CA VAL A 111 5.88 7.28 5.91
C VAL A 111 7.25 7.47 5.27
N ALA A 112 8.25 7.89 6.09
CA ALA A 112 9.60 8.14 5.59
C ALA A 112 10.40 6.86 5.31
N ARG A 113 10.05 5.73 5.92
CA ARG A 113 10.80 4.48 5.77
C ARG A 113 9.87 3.27 5.84
N VAL A 114 9.95 2.40 4.86
CA VAL A 114 9.27 1.10 4.85
C VAL A 114 9.75 0.22 6.02
N GLY A 115 8.88 -0.63 6.56
CA GLY A 115 9.23 -1.56 7.64
C GLY A 115 10.29 -2.57 7.22
N GLN A 116 10.88 -3.27 8.17
CA GLN A 116 11.89 -4.29 7.88
C GLN A 116 11.24 -5.56 7.34
N GLU A 117 10.24 -6.04 8.04
CA GLU A 117 9.52 -7.24 7.63
C GLU A 117 8.65 -6.97 6.41
N THR A 118 7.99 -5.80 6.36
CA THR A 118 7.21 -5.42 5.19
C THR A 118 8.07 -5.29 3.94
N HIS A 119 9.28 -4.71 4.02
CA HIS A 119 10.21 -4.65 2.89
C HIS A 119 10.57 -6.06 2.40
N ARG A 120 10.93 -6.97 3.30
CA ARG A 120 11.25 -8.37 2.95
C ARG A 120 10.10 -9.05 2.20
N VAL A 121 8.87 -8.86 2.67
CA VAL A 121 7.67 -9.45 2.06
C VAL A 121 7.37 -8.79 0.70
N ILE A 122 7.45 -7.46 0.61
CA ILE A 122 7.24 -6.72 -0.64
C ILE A 122 8.21 -7.19 -1.73
N GLU A 123 9.49 -7.36 -1.42
CA GLU A 123 10.48 -7.84 -2.39
C GLU A 123 10.19 -9.26 -2.89
N GLN A 124 9.53 -10.08 -2.08
CA GLN A 124 9.23 -11.47 -2.43
C GLN A 124 7.91 -11.64 -3.19
N TYR A 125 6.89 -10.84 -2.89
CA TYR A 125 5.51 -11.11 -3.32
C TYR A 125 4.87 -10.00 -4.16
N VAL A 126 5.44 -8.80 -4.21
CA VAL A 126 4.87 -7.66 -4.95
C VAL A 126 5.55 -7.54 -6.30
N ASP A 127 4.75 -7.58 -7.37
CA ASP A 127 5.27 -7.55 -8.75
C ASP A 127 5.85 -6.17 -9.11
N ASP A 128 5.16 -5.09 -8.74
CA ASP A 128 5.61 -3.73 -9.04
C ASP A 128 5.20 -2.73 -7.96
N ILE A 129 5.91 -1.60 -7.91
CA ILE A 129 5.57 -0.44 -7.08
C ILE A 129 5.58 0.79 -7.96
N ILE A 130 4.46 1.47 -8.00
CA ILE A 130 4.26 2.70 -8.78
C ILE A 130 3.92 3.87 -7.87
N THR A 131 3.97 5.07 -8.41
CA THR A 131 3.61 6.27 -7.68
C THR A 131 2.44 7.00 -8.33
N ALA A 132 1.66 7.72 -7.52
CA ALA A 132 0.67 8.66 -7.98
C ALA A 132 0.93 10.07 -7.44
N THR A 133 0.73 11.05 -8.28
CA THR A 133 0.86 12.47 -7.94
C THR A 133 -0.35 12.98 -7.16
N THR A 134 -0.21 14.13 -6.50
CA THR A 134 -1.33 14.82 -5.83
C THR A 134 -2.50 15.08 -6.79
N ASP A 135 -2.22 15.50 -8.01
CA ASP A 135 -3.28 15.78 -9.00
C ASP A 135 -4.04 14.50 -9.41
N GLU A 136 -3.34 13.39 -9.59
CA GLU A 136 -3.96 12.10 -9.88
C GLU A 136 -4.82 11.60 -8.72
N MET A 137 -4.36 11.78 -7.47
CA MET A 137 -5.15 11.45 -6.28
C MET A 137 -6.41 12.34 -6.19
N CYS A 138 -6.29 13.65 -6.43
CA CYS A 138 -7.46 14.56 -6.48
C CYS A 138 -8.47 14.13 -7.54
N ALA A 139 -7.99 13.77 -8.74
CA ALA A 139 -8.86 13.27 -9.80
C ALA A 139 -9.55 11.96 -9.38
N ALA A 140 -8.83 11.04 -8.74
CA ALA A 140 -9.40 9.79 -8.26
C ALA A 140 -10.45 10.00 -7.16
N VAL A 141 -10.23 10.92 -6.20
CA VAL A 141 -11.23 11.30 -5.18
C VAL A 141 -12.53 11.77 -5.85
N LYS A 142 -12.40 12.63 -6.87
CA LYS A 142 -13.57 13.11 -7.63
C LYS A 142 -14.28 11.98 -8.34
N ASP A 143 -13.56 11.13 -9.07
CA ASP A 143 -14.14 10.02 -9.83
C ASP A 143 -14.84 9.01 -8.91
N ILE A 144 -14.24 8.66 -7.77
CA ILE A 144 -14.87 7.80 -6.75
C ILE A 144 -16.21 8.40 -6.31
N PHE A 145 -16.23 9.70 -6.03
CA PHE A 145 -17.48 10.36 -5.62
C PHE A 145 -18.51 10.37 -6.75
N ASP A 146 -18.10 10.69 -7.98
CA ASP A 146 -19.01 10.72 -9.12
C ASP A 146 -19.63 9.35 -9.41
N ASP A 147 -18.87 8.28 -9.28
CA ASP A 147 -19.31 6.92 -9.59
C ASP A 147 -20.09 6.25 -8.45
N THR A 148 -19.66 6.46 -7.20
CA THR A 148 -20.15 5.67 -6.06
C THR A 148 -20.90 6.49 -5.01
N ARG A 149 -20.77 7.82 -5.01
CA ARG A 149 -21.20 8.76 -3.95
C ARG A 149 -20.47 8.55 -2.62
N ALA A 150 -19.40 7.74 -2.60
CA ALA A 150 -18.51 7.63 -1.43
C ALA A 150 -17.49 8.78 -1.44
N ILE A 151 -17.13 9.24 -0.24
CA ILE A 151 -16.08 10.24 -0.06
C ILE A 151 -14.83 9.49 0.40
N ALA A 152 -13.78 9.51 -0.43
CA ALA A 152 -12.49 8.95 -0.11
C ALA A 152 -11.53 10.06 0.37
N GLU A 153 -10.70 9.76 1.34
CA GLU A 153 -9.53 10.58 1.65
C GLU A 153 -8.44 10.38 0.60
N PRO A 154 -7.43 11.28 0.50
CA PRO A 154 -6.37 11.15 -0.50
C PRO A 154 -5.63 9.81 -0.45
N ALA A 155 -5.27 9.33 0.75
CA ALA A 155 -4.62 8.02 0.91
C ALA A 155 -5.53 6.86 0.47
N GLY A 156 -6.84 6.96 0.73
CA GLY A 156 -7.83 5.98 0.30
C GLY A 156 -8.01 5.91 -1.22
N ALA A 157 -7.88 7.04 -1.91
CA ALA A 157 -8.00 7.11 -3.38
C ALA A 157 -6.71 6.72 -4.12
N LEU A 158 -5.61 6.55 -3.41
CA LEU A 158 -4.26 6.37 -3.96
C LEU A 158 -4.16 5.18 -4.93
N ALA A 159 -4.69 4.02 -4.53
CA ALA A 159 -4.63 2.82 -5.38
C ALA A 159 -5.41 3.00 -6.69
N ILE A 160 -6.54 3.72 -6.65
CA ILE A 160 -7.35 4.01 -7.83
C ILE A 160 -6.63 5.00 -8.74
N ALA A 161 -5.96 6.01 -8.19
CA ALA A 161 -5.12 6.93 -8.95
C ALA A 161 -4.03 6.18 -9.72
N GLY A 162 -3.22 5.38 -9.03
CA GLY A 162 -2.16 4.59 -9.67
C GLY A 162 -2.69 3.55 -10.65
N MET A 163 -3.81 2.89 -10.35
CA MET A 163 -4.46 1.96 -11.28
C MET A 163 -4.80 2.62 -12.60
N LYS A 164 -5.42 3.79 -12.58
CA LYS A 164 -5.83 4.51 -13.81
C LYS A 164 -4.62 4.84 -14.70
N THR A 165 -3.57 5.38 -14.12
CA THR A 165 -2.32 5.70 -14.81
C THR A 165 -1.67 4.45 -15.36
N TYR A 166 -1.49 3.41 -14.53
CA TYR A 166 -0.86 2.15 -14.92
C TYR A 166 -1.58 1.47 -16.09
N LEU A 167 -2.91 1.32 -16.01
CA LEU A 167 -3.69 0.67 -17.07
C LEU A 167 -3.62 1.44 -18.40
N SER A 168 -3.60 2.79 -18.33
CA SER A 168 -3.46 3.65 -19.51
C SER A 168 -2.08 3.51 -20.17
N GLU A 169 -1.01 3.61 -19.38
CA GLU A 169 0.38 3.54 -19.86
C GLU A 169 0.71 2.18 -20.47
N HIS A 170 0.25 1.09 -19.82
CA HIS A 170 0.50 -0.27 -20.28
C HIS A 170 -0.54 -0.76 -21.31
N LYS A 171 -1.51 0.09 -21.68
CA LYS A 171 -2.58 -0.24 -22.64
C LYS A 171 -3.33 -1.53 -22.29
N VAL A 172 -3.54 -1.75 -20.99
CA VAL A 172 -4.25 -2.93 -20.48
C VAL A 172 -5.73 -2.82 -20.82
N THR A 173 -6.27 -3.82 -21.52
CA THR A 173 -7.69 -3.88 -21.90
C THR A 173 -8.26 -5.26 -21.61
N GLY A 174 -9.52 -5.33 -21.19
CA GLY A 174 -10.24 -6.60 -20.94
C GLY A 174 -9.79 -7.35 -19.69
N ALA A 175 -8.89 -6.80 -18.90
CA ALA A 175 -8.42 -7.39 -17.64
C ALA A 175 -9.44 -7.23 -16.50
N SER A 176 -9.45 -8.19 -15.58
CA SER A 176 -10.14 -8.08 -14.29
C SER A 176 -9.25 -7.37 -13.29
N VAL A 177 -9.71 -6.24 -12.76
CA VAL A 177 -8.89 -5.37 -11.91
C VAL A 177 -9.58 -5.08 -10.60
N VAL A 178 -8.82 -5.12 -9.52
CA VAL A 178 -9.24 -4.70 -8.18
C VAL A 178 -8.34 -3.57 -7.70
N ALA A 179 -8.91 -2.55 -7.09
CA ALA A 179 -8.16 -1.50 -6.38
C ALA A 179 -8.75 -1.33 -4.98
N VAL A 180 -7.88 -1.26 -3.98
CA VAL A 180 -8.28 -1.11 -2.58
C VAL A 180 -8.56 0.36 -2.30
N LEU A 181 -9.79 0.68 -1.92
CA LEU A 181 -10.18 1.95 -1.35
C LEU A 181 -10.09 1.83 0.18
N SER A 182 -9.15 2.50 0.81
CA SER A 182 -8.88 2.38 2.25
C SER A 182 -9.33 3.59 3.07
#